data_6acffdce8d5827bae169569d6f108c49
#
_entry.id   6acffdce8d5827bae169569d6f108c49
#
_cell.length_a   1.000
_cell.length_b   1.000
_cell.length_c   1.000
_cell.angle_alpha   90.00
_cell.angle_beta   90.00
_cell.angle_gamma   90.00
#
_symmetry.space_group_name_H-M   'P 1'
#
loop_
_entity.id
_entity.type
_entity.pdbx_description
1 polymer ?
#
loop_
_entity_poly.entity_id
_entity_poly.type
_entity_poly.pdbx_seq_one_letter_code
_entity_poly.pdbx_strand_id
1 'polypeptide(L)'
;AAQNAVVAAEALGLGSCYIGDIVENAEEVAELLDLPPYTMPLSMLIIGTPRKERPAIAHPVVNLVHEERYCRADAATMDAQVAEMDAMFRPHARVVGERVVDIYTRKHTSPFMAEMSRSMEWWFKNWLGK
;
A
#
# COMPACT_ATOMS: atom_id res chain seq x y z
N ALA A 1 -5.14 -16.27 0.18
CA ALA A 1 -5.44 -16.66 1.57
C ALA A 1 -5.82 -15.45 2.43
N ALA A 2 -5.02 -14.39 2.52
CA ALA A 2 -5.28 -13.25 3.40
C ALA A 2 -6.64 -12.56 3.14
N GLN A 3 -7.06 -12.39 1.89
CA GLN A 3 -8.35 -11.79 1.57
C GLN A 3 -9.54 -12.61 2.10
N ASN A 4 -9.44 -13.93 2.15
CA ASN A 4 -10.48 -14.76 2.76
C ASN A 4 -10.58 -14.50 4.27
N ALA A 5 -9.46 -14.26 4.95
CA ALA A 5 -9.45 -13.87 6.35
C ALA A 5 -10.09 -12.49 6.57
N VAL A 6 -9.86 -11.52 5.65
CA VAL A 6 -10.53 -10.21 5.68
C VAL A 6 -12.05 -10.35 5.57
N VAL A 7 -12.53 -11.12 4.59
CA VAL A 7 -13.97 -11.36 4.40
C VAL A 7 -14.60 -12.06 5.62
N ALA A 8 -13.90 -13.05 6.19
CA ALA A 8 -14.37 -13.72 7.38
C ALA A 8 -14.39 -12.78 8.61
N ALA A 9 -13.37 -11.95 8.78
CA ALA A 9 -13.30 -10.96 9.85
C ALA A 9 -14.47 -9.96 9.76
N GLU A 10 -14.74 -9.44 8.57
CA GLU A 10 -15.86 -8.53 8.33
C GLU A 10 -17.21 -9.19 8.65
N ALA A 11 -17.42 -10.44 8.24
CA ALA A 11 -18.63 -11.20 8.56
C ALA A 11 -18.82 -11.41 10.09
N LEU A 12 -17.74 -11.35 10.87
CA LEU A 12 -17.75 -11.40 12.33
C LEU A 12 -17.81 -10.02 13.00
N GLY A 13 -17.97 -8.93 12.26
CA GLY A 13 -17.98 -7.56 12.77
C GLY A 13 -16.60 -7.05 13.20
N LEU A 14 -15.53 -7.68 12.73
CA LEU A 14 -14.15 -7.25 12.98
C LEU A 14 -13.61 -6.38 11.84
N GLY A 15 -12.80 -5.41 12.20
CA GLY A 15 -12.03 -4.61 11.23
C GLY A 15 -10.70 -5.29 10.88
N SER A 16 -10.16 -4.97 9.71
CA SER A 16 -8.86 -5.46 9.28
C SER A 16 -8.06 -4.38 8.58
N CYS A 17 -6.73 -4.55 8.57
CA CYS A 17 -5.81 -3.67 7.86
C CYS A 17 -4.61 -4.44 7.34
N TYR A 18 -4.30 -4.27 6.05
CA TYR A 18 -3.05 -4.75 5.47
C TYR A 18 -1.90 -3.81 5.79
N ILE A 19 -0.81 -4.34 6.28
CA ILE A 19 0.42 -3.62 6.59
C ILE A 19 1.50 -4.09 5.62
N GLY A 20 1.94 -3.20 4.73
CA GLY A 20 3.04 -3.45 3.79
C GLY A 20 4.42 -3.24 4.41
N ASP A 21 4.49 -2.43 5.46
CA ASP A 21 5.74 -2.02 6.09
C ASP A 21 6.42 -3.15 6.89
N ILE A 22 5.83 -4.35 6.94
CA ILE A 22 6.44 -5.56 7.52
C ILE A 22 7.75 -5.95 6.83
N VAL A 23 8.02 -5.45 5.64
CA VAL A 23 9.27 -5.73 4.92
C VAL A 23 10.40 -4.76 5.27
N GLU A 24 10.13 -3.68 6.02
CA GLU A 24 11.11 -2.74 6.55
C GLU A 24 11.93 -3.37 7.68
N ASN A 25 13.16 -2.90 7.90
CA ASN A 25 14.08 -3.45 8.91
C ASN A 25 14.24 -4.96 8.79
N ALA A 26 14.59 -5.41 7.60
CA ALA A 26 14.54 -6.80 7.17
C ALA A 26 15.21 -7.79 8.12
N GLU A 27 16.39 -7.45 8.66
CA GLU A 27 17.15 -8.29 9.58
C GLU A 27 16.41 -8.50 10.89
N GLU A 28 15.86 -7.42 11.46
CA GLU A 28 15.10 -7.48 12.72
C GLU A 28 13.82 -8.29 12.56
N VAL A 29 13.13 -8.11 11.44
CA VAL A 29 11.90 -8.86 11.15
C VAL A 29 12.19 -10.33 10.91
N ALA A 30 13.27 -10.65 10.20
CA ALA A 30 13.69 -12.03 9.97
C ALA A 30 14.02 -12.75 11.29
N GLU A 31 14.73 -12.06 12.18
CA GLU A 31 15.08 -12.58 13.52
C GLU A 31 13.82 -12.72 14.40
N LEU A 32 12.98 -11.69 14.46
CA LEU A 32 11.78 -11.68 15.29
C LEU A 32 10.81 -12.81 14.93
N LEU A 33 10.69 -13.12 13.64
CA LEU A 33 9.78 -14.15 13.14
C LEU A 33 10.45 -15.51 12.92
N ASP A 34 11.75 -15.64 13.25
CA ASP A 34 12.55 -16.86 13.04
C ASP A 34 12.38 -17.39 11.60
N LEU A 35 12.53 -16.51 10.62
CA LEU A 35 12.27 -16.84 9.22
C LEU A 35 13.41 -17.69 8.64
N PRO A 36 13.10 -18.83 8.02
CA PRO A 36 14.11 -19.65 7.39
C PRO A 36 14.63 -18.99 6.10
N PRO A 37 15.79 -19.42 5.60
CA PRO A 37 16.29 -19.00 4.27
C PRO A 37 15.23 -19.21 3.17
N TYR A 38 15.30 -18.41 2.13
CA TYR A 38 14.39 -18.44 0.97
C TYR A 38 12.94 -18.05 1.30
N THR A 39 12.73 -17.34 2.38
CA THR A 39 11.43 -16.77 2.76
C THR A 39 11.50 -15.28 2.96
N MET A 40 10.40 -14.59 2.69
CA MET A 40 10.22 -13.18 3.04
C MET A 40 8.74 -12.89 3.32
N PRO A 41 8.42 -11.98 4.24
CA PRO A 41 7.04 -11.55 4.43
C PRO A 41 6.60 -10.71 3.23
N LEU A 42 5.36 -10.86 2.80
CA LEU A 42 4.77 -10.02 1.75
C LEU A 42 3.90 -8.92 2.34
N SER A 43 3.17 -9.25 3.39
CA SER A 43 2.22 -8.36 4.03
C SER A 43 1.83 -8.96 5.38
N MET A 44 1.51 -8.10 6.33
CA MET A 44 0.90 -8.48 7.61
C MET A 44 -0.57 -8.07 7.59
N LEU A 45 -1.46 -8.92 8.09
CA LEU A 45 -2.86 -8.61 8.27
C LEU A 45 -3.17 -8.45 9.76
N ILE A 46 -3.58 -7.24 10.14
CA ILE A 46 -4.07 -6.96 11.49
C ILE A 46 -5.58 -7.10 11.50
N ILE A 47 -6.11 -7.80 12.49
CA ILE A 47 -7.56 -7.98 12.71
C ILE A 47 -7.89 -7.55 14.14
N GLY A 48 -8.98 -6.81 14.31
CA GLY A 48 -9.40 -6.34 15.63
C GLY A 48 -10.77 -5.68 15.64
N THR A 49 -11.24 -5.32 16.82
CA THR A 49 -12.52 -4.62 16.98
C THR A 49 -12.37 -3.17 16.53
N PRO A 50 -13.16 -2.68 15.57
CA PRO A 50 -13.09 -1.30 15.11
C PRO A 50 -13.58 -0.35 16.21
N ARG A 51 -12.85 0.76 16.43
CA ARG A 51 -13.28 1.79 17.41
C ARG A 51 -14.50 2.59 16.94
N LYS A 52 -14.64 2.76 15.64
CA LYS A 52 -15.74 3.49 15.00
C LYS A 52 -16.00 2.84 13.64
N GLU A 53 -17.25 2.74 13.31
CA GLU A 53 -17.64 2.49 11.93
C GLU A 53 -17.10 3.63 11.05
N ARG A 54 -16.40 3.29 10.00
CA ARG A 54 -15.97 4.23 8.97
C ARG A 54 -16.84 4.00 7.75
N PRO A 55 -17.42 5.05 7.17
CA PRO A 55 -18.11 4.89 5.89
C PRO A 55 -17.11 4.35 4.87
N ALA A 56 -17.58 3.44 4.03
CA ALA A 56 -16.80 2.99 2.90
C ALA A 56 -16.46 4.20 2.01
N ILE A 57 -15.17 4.49 1.86
CA ILE A 57 -14.72 5.51 0.92
C ILE A 57 -14.64 4.82 -0.44
N ALA A 58 -15.58 5.17 -1.32
CA ALA A 58 -15.47 4.77 -2.72
C ALA A 58 -14.27 5.52 -3.33
N HIS A 59 -13.19 4.81 -3.61
CA HIS A 59 -12.11 5.36 -4.42
C HIS A 59 -12.53 5.32 -5.88
N PRO A 60 -12.27 6.38 -6.65
CA PRO A 60 -12.50 6.34 -8.09
C PRO A 60 -11.67 5.22 -8.71
N VAL A 61 -12.34 4.28 -9.35
CA VAL A 61 -11.72 3.13 -10.03
C VAL A 61 -11.47 3.51 -11.49
N VAL A 62 -10.80 4.63 -11.72
CA VAL A 62 -10.51 5.08 -13.08
C VAL A 62 -9.19 4.42 -13.53
N ASN A 63 -9.20 3.83 -14.72
CA ASN A 63 -8.03 3.17 -15.34
C ASN A 63 -7.39 2.01 -14.53
N LEU A 64 -8.13 1.38 -13.62
CA LEU A 64 -7.67 0.17 -12.92
C LEU A 64 -8.15 -1.13 -13.59
N VAL A 65 -9.17 -1.04 -14.44
CA VAL A 65 -9.71 -2.18 -15.17
C VAL A 65 -9.47 -1.97 -16.66
N HIS A 66 -8.86 -2.93 -17.31
CA HIS A 66 -8.57 -2.93 -18.74
C HIS A 66 -9.15 -4.21 -19.35
N GLU A 67 -9.93 -4.06 -20.42
CA GLU A 67 -10.46 -5.20 -21.16
C GLU A 67 -9.42 -5.67 -22.18
N GLU A 68 -9.04 -6.95 -22.11
CA GLU A 68 -8.13 -7.65 -23.02
C GLU A 68 -6.71 -7.06 -23.11
N ARG A 69 -6.55 -5.74 -23.12
CA ARG A 69 -5.26 -5.07 -23.30
C ARG A 69 -5.13 -3.86 -22.39
N TYR A 70 -3.93 -3.65 -21.89
CA TYR A 70 -3.60 -2.43 -21.16
C TYR A 70 -3.76 -1.20 -22.05
N CYS A 71 -4.54 -0.23 -21.56
CA CYS A 71 -4.69 1.08 -22.18
C CYS A 71 -4.11 2.14 -21.24
N ARG A 72 -3.05 2.82 -21.69
CA ARG A 72 -2.46 3.91 -20.92
C ARG A 72 -3.39 5.12 -20.92
N ALA A 73 -3.62 5.69 -19.73
CA ALA A 73 -4.36 6.94 -19.62
C ALA A 73 -3.64 8.07 -20.37
N ASP A 74 -4.40 8.90 -21.07
CA ASP A 74 -3.89 10.14 -21.64
C ASP A 74 -3.70 11.23 -20.57
N ALA A 75 -3.08 12.33 -20.95
CA ALA A 75 -2.78 13.43 -20.02
C ALA A 75 -4.07 14.03 -19.42
N ALA A 76 -5.13 14.19 -20.20
CA ALA A 76 -6.38 14.77 -19.73
C ALA A 76 -7.06 13.87 -18.67
N THR A 77 -7.05 12.56 -18.90
CA THR A 77 -7.55 11.57 -17.94
C THR A 77 -6.72 11.59 -16.66
N MET A 78 -5.39 11.66 -16.75
CA MET A 78 -4.50 11.75 -15.59
C MET A 78 -4.75 13.04 -14.79
N ASP A 79 -4.88 14.19 -15.45
CA ASP A 79 -5.17 15.47 -14.80
C ASP A 79 -6.52 15.44 -14.07
N ALA A 80 -7.54 14.84 -14.67
CA ALA A 80 -8.85 14.66 -14.03
C ALA A 80 -8.76 13.78 -12.77
N GLN A 81 -7.99 12.69 -12.82
CA GLN A 81 -7.77 11.82 -11.66
C GLN A 81 -7.03 12.53 -10.53
N VAL A 82 -6.01 13.33 -10.86
CA VAL A 82 -5.26 14.12 -9.88
C VAL A 82 -6.18 15.13 -9.20
N ALA A 83 -7.01 15.84 -9.97
CA ALA A 83 -7.97 16.79 -9.43
C ALA A 83 -9.01 16.12 -8.51
N GLU A 84 -9.51 14.94 -8.87
CA GLU A 84 -10.44 14.17 -8.05
C GLU A 84 -9.78 13.67 -6.76
N MET A 85 -8.53 13.22 -6.84
CA MET A 85 -7.77 12.82 -5.66
C MET A 85 -7.54 13.99 -4.69
N ASP A 86 -7.19 15.17 -5.20
CA ASP A 86 -7.03 16.36 -4.38
C ASP A 86 -8.36 16.76 -3.74
N ALA A 87 -9.47 16.75 -4.48
CA ALA A 87 -10.79 17.07 -3.95
C ALA A 87 -11.21 16.12 -2.80
N MET A 88 -10.84 14.86 -2.89
CA MET A 88 -11.16 13.84 -1.88
C MET A 88 -10.27 13.94 -0.63
N PHE A 89 -8.96 14.10 -0.80
CA PHE A 89 -7.99 13.99 0.30
C PHE A 89 -7.44 15.33 0.77
N ARG A 90 -7.55 16.36 -0.04
CA ARG A 90 -7.08 17.72 0.23
C ARG A 90 -8.08 18.78 -0.26
N PRO A 91 -9.31 18.82 0.29
CA PRO A 91 -10.37 19.73 -0.20
C PRO A 91 -9.98 21.23 -0.10
N HIS A 92 -8.90 21.55 0.62
CA HIS A 92 -8.36 22.89 0.76
C HIS A 92 -7.00 23.07 0.07
N ALA A 93 -6.59 22.13 -0.80
CA ALA A 93 -5.36 22.26 -1.58
C ALA A 93 -5.39 23.54 -2.43
N ARG A 94 -4.28 24.29 -2.40
CA ARG A 94 -4.15 25.54 -3.17
C ARG A 94 -3.64 25.31 -4.58
N VAL A 95 -3.04 24.17 -4.81
CA VAL A 95 -2.41 23.79 -6.08
C VAL A 95 -2.88 22.40 -6.45
N VAL A 96 -3.34 22.24 -7.70
CA VAL A 96 -3.70 20.93 -8.25
C VAL A 96 -2.46 20.02 -8.26
N GLY A 97 -2.62 18.79 -7.79
CA GLY A 97 -1.52 17.83 -7.70
C GLY A 97 -0.75 17.86 -6.38
N GLU A 98 -1.10 18.73 -5.43
CA GLU A 98 -0.42 18.81 -4.12
C GLU A 98 -0.38 17.45 -3.41
N ARG A 99 -1.48 16.70 -3.47
CA ARG A 99 -1.54 15.35 -2.89
C ARG A 99 -0.61 14.36 -3.59
N VAL A 100 -0.49 14.46 -4.90
CA VAL A 100 0.41 13.59 -5.69
C VAL A 100 1.86 13.88 -5.33
N VAL A 101 2.23 15.16 -5.20
CA VAL A 101 3.58 15.57 -4.76
C VAL A 101 3.89 15.06 -3.35
N ASP A 102 2.95 15.19 -2.41
CA ASP A 102 3.10 14.66 -1.04
C ASP A 102 3.33 13.14 -1.03
N ILE A 103 2.52 12.40 -1.80
CA ILE A 103 2.66 10.95 -1.93
C ILE A 103 4.01 10.59 -2.55
N TYR A 104 4.40 11.27 -3.63
CA TYR A 104 5.67 11.06 -4.30
C TYR A 104 6.84 11.29 -3.34
N THR A 105 6.86 12.43 -2.65
CA THR A 105 7.91 12.77 -1.69
C THR A 105 8.01 11.70 -0.60
N ARG A 106 6.89 11.32 0.00
CA ARG A 106 6.86 10.30 1.05
C ARG A 106 7.31 8.92 0.56
N LYS A 107 6.92 8.56 -0.67
CA LYS A 107 7.12 7.20 -1.21
C LYS A 107 8.39 7.03 -2.06
N HIS A 108 9.11 8.10 -2.37
CA HIS A 108 10.32 8.02 -3.21
C HIS A 108 11.55 8.69 -2.61
N THR A 109 11.40 9.77 -1.84
CA THR A 109 12.53 10.57 -1.39
C THR A 109 12.72 10.63 0.13
N SER A 110 11.83 9.98 0.90
CA SER A 110 11.91 9.98 2.36
C SER A 110 12.95 8.99 2.89
N PRO A 111 13.51 9.21 4.09
CA PRO A 111 14.38 8.24 4.76
C PRO A 111 13.72 6.87 4.94
N PHE A 112 12.42 6.83 5.19
CA PHE A 112 11.61 5.61 5.23
C PHE A 112 11.75 4.80 3.94
N MET A 113 11.67 5.44 2.77
CA MET A 113 11.80 4.73 1.49
C MET A 113 13.23 4.30 1.18
N ALA A 114 14.23 5.03 1.69
CA ALA A 114 15.62 4.58 1.60
C ALA A 114 15.82 3.27 2.38
N GLU A 115 15.31 3.19 3.61
CA GLU A 115 15.34 1.96 4.41
C GLU A 115 14.52 0.84 3.79
N MET A 116 13.31 1.13 3.31
CA MET A 116 12.47 0.17 2.61
C MET A 116 13.20 -0.45 1.40
N SER A 117 13.87 0.37 0.61
CA SER A 117 14.65 -0.08 -0.55
C SER A 117 15.83 -0.97 -0.13
N ARG A 118 16.56 -0.57 0.91
CA ARG A 118 17.64 -1.36 1.49
C ARG A 118 17.15 -2.72 1.99
N SER A 119 16.06 -2.72 2.74
CA SER A 119 15.44 -3.93 3.27
C SER A 119 14.98 -4.87 2.15
N MET A 120 14.37 -4.32 1.08
CA MET A 120 13.97 -5.12 -0.07
C MET A 120 15.18 -5.76 -0.78
N GLU A 121 16.29 -5.05 -0.93
CA GLU A 121 17.52 -5.65 -1.46
C GLU A 121 18.03 -6.80 -0.59
N TRP A 122 17.98 -6.63 0.72
CA TRP A 122 18.36 -7.69 1.67
C TRP A 122 17.44 -8.91 1.53
N TRP A 123 16.12 -8.71 1.50
CA TRP A 123 15.14 -9.78 1.31
C TRP A 123 15.39 -10.57 0.01
N PHE A 124 15.63 -9.87 -1.09
CA PHE A 124 15.93 -10.54 -2.38
C PHE A 124 17.23 -11.32 -2.35
N LYS A 125 18.28 -10.82 -1.71
CA LYS A 125 19.54 -11.56 -1.53
C LYS A 125 19.31 -12.83 -0.71
N ASN A 126 18.59 -12.72 0.40
CA ASN A 126 18.23 -13.86 1.25
C ASN A 126 17.34 -14.87 0.51
N TRP A 127 16.38 -14.40 -0.25
CA TRP A 127 15.51 -15.24 -1.10
C TRP A 127 16.29 -15.98 -2.17
N LEU A 128 17.28 -15.35 -2.78
CA LEU A 128 18.11 -15.95 -3.83
C LEU A 128 19.28 -16.77 -3.28
N GLY A 129 19.51 -16.79 -1.97
CA GLY A 129 20.62 -17.49 -1.34
C GLY A 129 21.98 -16.88 -1.67
N LYS A 130 22.06 -15.56 -1.84
CA LYS A 130 23.28 -14.83 -2.22
C LYS A 130 23.80 -13.97 -1.10
#